data_997dff1d6ee4b9275e0cc6c38cfc2c4a
#
_entry.id   997dff1d6ee4b9275e0cc6c38cfc2c4a
#
_cell.length_a   1.000
_cell.length_b   1.000
_cell.length_c   1.000
_cell.angle_alpha   90.00
_cell.angle_beta   90.00
_cell.angle_gamma   90.00
#
_symmetry.space_group_name_H-M   'P 1'
#
loop_
_entity.id
_entity.type
_entity.pdbx_description
1 polymer ?
#
loop_
_entity_poly.entity_id
_entity_poly.type
_entity_poly.pdbx_seq_one_letter_code
_entity_poly.pdbx_strand_id
1 'polypeptide(L)'
;MLPTRMLYDFQTQTFLSDGVLSPIELIRRAVVNGYSGLAITDHVGAGGIEPLLERLREDCHIAQEEWGIPVFPGVELTHLPPKLISSTAQRARDA
;
A
#
# COMPACT_ATOMS: atom_id res chain seq x y z
N MET A 1 -14.20 -29.24 8.60
CA MET A 1 -13.50 -27.96 8.54
C MET A 1 -13.92 -27.15 7.30
N LEU A 2 -14.35 -25.95 7.52
CA LEU A 2 -14.75 -25.10 6.40
C LEU A 2 -13.54 -24.48 5.73
N PRO A 3 -13.53 -24.37 4.40
CA PRO A 3 -12.47 -23.68 3.71
C PRO A 3 -12.46 -22.20 4.11
N THR A 4 -11.29 -21.66 4.35
CA THR A 4 -11.14 -20.27 4.69
C THR A 4 -11.34 -19.43 3.44
N ARG A 5 -12.21 -18.44 3.54
CA ARG A 5 -12.38 -17.49 2.46
C ARG A 5 -11.13 -16.62 2.36
N MET A 6 -10.58 -16.54 1.16
CA MET A 6 -9.42 -15.67 0.90
C MET A 6 -9.93 -14.30 0.51
N LEU A 7 -9.60 -13.30 1.33
CA LEU A 7 -9.99 -11.90 1.08
C LEU A 7 -8.75 -11.05 0.89
N TYR A 8 -8.72 -10.32 -0.21
CA TYR A 8 -7.63 -9.42 -0.53
C TYR A 8 -8.18 -8.07 -0.92
N ASP A 9 -7.46 -7.01 -0.58
CA ASP A 9 -7.74 -5.67 -1.07
C ASP A 9 -6.45 -5.10 -1.62
N PHE A 10 -6.42 -4.81 -2.92
CA PHE A 10 -5.23 -4.30 -3.58
C PHE A 10 -5.27 -2.80 -3.85
N GLN A 11 -6.25 -2.11 -3.27
CA GLN A 11 -6.38 -0.66 -3.40
C GLN A 11 -6.80 -0.05 -2.06
N THR A 12 -5.82 0.30 -1.23
CA THR A 12 -6.10 0.97 0.03
C THR A 12 -5.22 2.21 0.16
N GLN A 13 -5.71 3.22 0.84
CA GLN A 13 -4.99 4.46 1.07
C GLN A 13 -4.90 4.74 2.56
N THR A 14 -3.76 5.30 2.97
CA THR A 14 -3.50 5.69 4.34
C THR A 14 -3.59 7.21 4.48
N PHE A 15 -3.33 7.70 5.69
CA PHE A 15 -3.30 9.15 5.93
C PHE A 15 -2.14 9.84 5.19
N LEU A 16 -1.24 9.07 4.59
CA LEU A 16 -0.19 9.63 3.74
C LEU A 16 -0.75 10.19 2.43
N SER A 17 -1.99 9.86 2.09
CA SER A 17 -2.72 10.48 0.99
C SER A 17 -4.18 10.74 1.40
N ASP A 18 -5.12 9.95 0.90
CA ASP A 18 -6.55 10.21 1.05
C ASP A 18 -7.20 9.53 2.24
N GLY A 19 -6.53 8.59 2.87
CA GLY A 19 -7.09 7.86 4.00
C GLY A 19 -6.94 8.59 5.32
N VAL A 20 -7.51 8.03 6.37
CA VAL A 20 -7.46 8.62 7.71
C VAL A 20 -6.64 7.80 8.69
N LEU A 21 -6.24 6.60 8.33
CA LEU A 21 -5.49 5.70 9.22
C LEU A 21 -4.02 5.67 8.84
N SER A 22 -3.17 5.48 9.86
CA SER A 22 -1.77 5.19 9.60
C SER A 22 -1.65 3.83 8.87
N PRO A 23 -0.53 3.58 8.17
CA PRO A 23 -0.35 2.28 7.52
C PRO A 23 -0.49 1.11 8.49
N ILE A 24 0.11 1.19 9.66
CA ILE A 24 0.04 0.12 10.67
C ILE A 24 -1.40 -0.11 11.13
N GLU A 25 -2.16 0.95 11.40
CA GLU A 25 -3.54 0.81 11.86
C GLU A 25 -4.45 0.27 10.76
N LEU A 26 -4.23 0.69 9.52
CA LEU A 26 -4.97 0.15 8.38
C LEU A 26 -4.77 -1.36 8.27
N ILE A 27 -3.52 -1.81 8.37
CA ILE A 27 -3.21 -3.24 8.29
C ILE A 27 -3.81 -3.98 9.47
N ARG A 28 -3.72 -3.42 10.68
CA ARG A 28 -4.32 -4.04 11.86
C ARG A 28 -5.82 -4.27 11.68
N ARG A 29 -6.53 -3.29 11.13
CA ARG A 29 -7.97 -3.43 10.87
C ARG A 29 -8.26 -4.47 9.81
N ALA A 30 -7.41 -4.58 8.79
CA ALA A 30 -7.54 -5.63 7.79
C ALA A 30 -7.39 -7.01 8.44
N VAL A 31 -6.42 -7.17 9.33
CA VAL A 31 -6.22 -8.43 10.07
C VAL A 31 -7.47 -8.76 10.90
N VAL A 32 -7.98 -7.79 11.65
CA VAL A 32 -9.15 -8.00 12.51
C VAL A 32 -10.37 -8.36 11.67
N ASN A 33 -10.50 -7.81 10.47
CA ASN A 33 -11.62 -8.09 9.59
C ASN A 33 -11.43 -9.35 8.73
N GLY A 34 -10.37 -10.11 8.96
CA GLY A 34 -10.19 -11.41 8.31
C GLY A 34 -9.58 -11.35 6.91
N TYR A 35 -8.93 -10.27 6.55
CA TYR A 35 -8.24 -10.17 5.26
C TYR A 35 -7.02 -11.08 5.23
N SER A 36 -6.80 -11.69 4.08
CA SER A 36 -5.65 -12.58 3.86
C SER A 36 -4.42 -11.84 3.35
N GLY A 37 -4.60 -10.65 2.82
CA GLY A 37 -3.52 -9.79 2.35
C GLY A 37 -4.07 -8.48 1.84
N LEU A 38 -3.21 -7.49 1.69
CA LEU A 38 -3.61 -6.21 1.11
C LEU A 38 -2.42 -5.50 0.48
N ALA A 39 -2.72 -4.57 -0.41
CA ALA A 39 -1.75 -3.64 -0.95
C ALA A 39 -2.14 -2.23 -0.52
N ILE A 40 -1.17 -1.45 -0.11
CA ILE A 40 -1.36 -0.04 0.18
C ILE A 40 -0.87 0.73 -1.04
N THR A 41 -1.78 1.49 -1.66
CA THR A 41 -1.48 2.22 -2.89
C THR A 41 -1.85 3.69 -2.71
N ASP A 42 -1.12 4.38 -1.85
CA ASP A 42 -1.36 5.80 -1.61
C ASP A 42 -1.15 6.62 -2.87
N HIS A 43 -1.92 7.70 -2.99
CA HIS A 43 -1.82 8.61 -4.10
C HIS A 43 -0.52 9.41 -4.06
N VAL A 44 0.14 9.54 -5.20
CA VAL A 44 1.38 10.31 -5.29
C VAL A 44 1.55 10.83 -6.71
N GLY A 45 2.12 12.03 -6.83
CA GLY A 45 2.54 12.58 -8.11
C GLY A 45 3.96 12.15 -8.45
N ALA A 46 4.62 12.90 -9.33
CA ALA A 46 6.00 12.59 -9.70
C ALA A 46 6.99 12.82 -8.55
N GLY A 47 6.69 13.79 -7.69
CA GLY A 47 7.52 14.05 -6.51
C GLY A 47 7.12 13.15 -5.35
N GLY A 48 8.08 12.71 -4.55
CA GLY A 48 7.80 12.01 -3.32
C GLY A 48 7.55 10.52 -3.45
N ILE A 49 7.76 9.91 -4.61
CA ILE A 49 7.55 8.46 -4.80
C ILE A 49 8.48 7.66 -3.89
N GLU A 50 9.76 7.94 -3.94
CA GLU A 50 10.74 7.18 -3.18
C GLU A 50 10.54 7.31 -1.66
N PRO A 51 10.37 8.52 -1.10
CA PRO A 51 10.09 8.64 0.33
C PRO A 51 8.80 7.95 0.76
N LEU A 52 7.75 8.01 -0.05
CA LEU A 52 6.49 7.34 0.25
C LEU A 52 6.68 5.83 0.29
N LEU A 53 7.31 5.26 -0.72
CA LEU A 53 7.54 3.81 -0.77
C LEU A 53 8.46 3.35 0.34
N GLU A 54 9.48 4.12 0.70
CA GLU A 54 10.35 3.79 1.81
C GLU A 54 9.56 3.73 3.11
N ARG A 55 8.70 4.70 3.37
CA ARG A 55 7.84 4.73 4.53
C ARG A 55 6.87 3.55 4.55
N LEU A 56 6.23 3.27 3.43
CA LEU A 56 5.28 2.16 3.35
C LEU A 56 5.98 0.80 3.53
N ARG A 57 7.17 0.63 2.96
CA ARG A 57 7.94 -0.60 3.12
C ARG A 57 8.28 -0.87 4.58
N GLU A 58 8.69 0.15 5.30
CA GLU A 58 9.01 0.02 6.71
C GLU A 58 7.78 -0.43 7.51
N ASP A 59 6.67 0.26 7.31
CA ASP A 59 5.44 -0.07 8.03
C ASP A 59 4.87 -1.44 7.64
N CYS A 60 4.93 -1.79 6.36
CA CYS A 60 4.51 -3.11 5.89
C CYS A 60 5.36 -4.21 6.50
N HIS A 61 6.67 -4.00 6.59
CA HIS A 61 7.57 -4.97 7.18
C HIS A 61 7.24 -5.20 8.65
N ILE A 62 7.05 -4.13 9.41
CA ILE A 62 6.66 -4.21 10.81
C ILE A 62 5.37 -5.00 10.97
N ALA A 63 4.37 -4.68 10.16
CA ALA A 63 3.08 -5.34 10.23
C ALA A 63 3.14 -6.82 9.86
N GLN A 64 3.92 -7.17 8.85
CA GLN A 64 4.11 -8.57 8.46
C GLN A 64 4.78 -9.38 9.58
N GLU A 65 5.77 -8.80 10.23
CA GLU A 65 6.44 -9.45 11.35
C GLU A 65 5.47 -9.65 12.53
N GLU A 66 4.61 -8.67 12.77
CA GLU A 66 3.69 -8.72 13.91
C GLU A 66 2.51 -9.64 13.67
N TRP A 67 1.90 -9.60 12.49
CA TRP A 67 0.63 -10.29 12.23
C TRP A 67 0.69 -11.38 11.17
N GLY A 68 1.81 -11.53 10.49
CA GLY A 68 1.97 -12.58 9.47
C GLY A 68 1.11 -12.40 8.23
N ILE A 69 0.55 -11.22 7.99
CA ILE A 69 -0.25 -10.94 6.81
C ILE A 69 0.63 -10.39 5.70
N PRO A 70 0.54 -10.90 4.46
CA PRO A 70 1.27 -10.29 3.35
C PRO A 70 0.70 -8.91 3.02
N VAL A 71 1.56 -7.90 3.01
CA VAL A 71 1.20 -6.52 2.71
C VAL A 71 2.19 -5.98 1.67
N PHE A 72 1.65 -5.41 0.62
CA PHE A 72 2.45 -4.93 -0.51
C PHE A 72 2.41 -3.41 -0.58
N PRO A 73 3.58 -2.73 -0.45
CA PRO A 73 3.63 -1.29 -0.65
C PRO A 73 3.57 -0.96 -2.14
N GLY A 74 2.80 0.05 -2.48
CA GLY A 74 2.66 0.51 -3.85
C GLY A 74 2.26 1.97 -3.90
N VAL A 75 1.95 2.46 -5.08
CA VAL A 75 1.50 3.83 -5.28
C VAL A 75 0.40 3.86 -6.33
N GLU A 76 -0.49 4.83 -6.20
CA GLU A 76 -1.44 5.16 -7.24
C GLU A 76 -1.02 6.52 -7.82
N LEU A 77 -0.61 6.53 -9.09
CA LEU A 77 -0.12 7.75 -9.73
C LEU A 77 -1.28 8.72 -9.97
N THR A 78 -1.10 9.95 -9.52
CA THR A 78 -2.16 10.96 -9.53
C THR A 78 -1.59 12.30 -9.96
N HIS A 79 -2.38 13.06 -10.73
CA HIS A 79 -2.02 14.43 -11.15
C HIS A 79 -0.73 14.50 -11.94
N LEU A 80 -0.54 13.56 -12.87
CA LEU A 80 0.62 13.55 -13.76
C LEU A 80 0.22 14.00 -15.16
N PRO A 81 1.09 14.78 -15.84
CA PRO A 81 0.93 14.97 -17.28
C PRO A 81 0.94 13.60 -17.97
N PRO A 82 0.02 13.34 -18.92
CA PRO A 82 -0.05 12.01 -19.53
C PRO A 82 1.25 11.48 -20.10
N LYS A 83 2.09 12.36 -20.66
CA LYS A 83 3.37 11.95 -21.23
C LYS A 83 4.38 11.46 -20.19
N LEU A 84 4.15 11.72 -18.90
CA LEU A 84 5.05 11.31 -17.83
C LEU A 84 4.60 10.05 -17.11
N ILE A 85 3.41 9.53 -17.43
CA ILE A 85 2.85 8.40 -16.70
C ILE A 85 3.75 7.17 -16.80
N SER A 86 4.17 6.83 -18.02
CA SER A 86 4.97 5.62 -18.24
C SER A 86 6.32 5.66 -17.52
N SER A 87 7.06 6.78 -17.66
CA SER A 87 8.37 6.92 -17.01
C SER A 87 8.25 6.98 -15.50
N THR A 88 7.20 7.62 -14.99
CA THR A 88 6.97 7.72 -13.55
C THR A 88 6.58 6.35 -12.97
N ALA A 89 5.77 5.59 -13.68
CA ALA A 89 5.42 4.23 -13.27
C ALA A 89 6.66 3.33 -13.22
N GLN A 90 7.56 3.46 -14.19
CA GLN A 90 8.80 2.70 -14.20
C GLN A 90 9.68 3.07 -13.01
N ARG A 91 9.77 4.36 -12.69
CA ARG A 91 10.52 4.83 -11.51
C ARG A 91 9.95 4.26 -10.21
N ALA A 92 8.63 4.23 -10.08
CA ALA A 92 7.97 3.67 -8.91
C ALA A 92 8.26 2.17 -8.78
N ARG A 93 8.24 1.45 -9.88
CA ARG A 93 8.52 0.01 -9.91
C ARG A 93 9.97 -0.29 -9.52
N ASP A 94 10.89 0.58 -9.90
CA ASP A 94 12.32 0.40 -9.61
C ASP A 94 12.70 0.87 -8.20
N ALA A 95 11.82 1.56 -7.52
CA ALA A 95 12.11 2.10 -6.20
C ALA A 95 12.10 1.04 -5.09
#